data_db6880b7fe188158ed57067098b88438
#
_entry.id   db6880b7fe188158ed57067098b88438
#
_cell.length_a   1.000
_cell.length_b   1.000
_cell.length_c   1.000
_cell.angle_alpha   90.00
_cell.angle_beta   90.00
_cell.angle_gamma   90.00
#
_symmetry.space_group_name_H-M   'P 1'
#
loop_
_entity.id
_entity.type
_entity.pdbx_description
1 polymer ?
#
loop_
_entity_poly.entity_id
_entity_poly.type
_entity_poly.pdbx_seq_one_letter_code
_entity_poly.pdbx_strand_id
1 'polypeptide(L)'
;MADAEVEPPQTGTFIFPTGGTGADTYEGEWKEREYADGEEVPPPPEVVEGEDAPRTYVRHGKGTSTIAGKWRYEGEWNQDVMEGRGVFTYESGATYEGEWKDDCYHGQGVYTWPDGTKYEGSFEKSAMHGVGTYTDEEGRQWTGDFYNNTGPGLKMVV
;
A
#
# COMPACT_ATOMS: atom_id res chain seq x y z
N MET A 1 -23.18 28.51 -10.32
CA MET A 1 -22.46 27.53 -9.50
C MET A 1 -21.03 27.67 -9.92
N ALA A 2 -20.18 28.19 -9.04
CA ALA A 2 -18.75 28.30 -9.33
C ALA A 2 -18.19 26.87 -9.26
N ASP A 3 -17.57 26.43 -10.36
CA ASP A 3 -16.75 25.23 -10.35
C ASP A 3 -15.66 25.46 -9.27
N ALA A 4 -15.67 24.64 -8.23
CA ALA A 4 -14.58 24.65 -7.28
C ALA A 4 -13.34 24.22 -8.08
N GLU A 5 -12.40 25.15 -8.27
CA GLU A 5 -11.06 24.81 -8.78
C GLU A 5 -10.46 23.81 -7.79
N VAL A 6 -10.37 22.57 -8.25
CA VAL A 6 -9.64 21.53 -7.50
C VAL A 6 -8.17 21.92 -7.56
N GLU A 7 -7.63 22.38 -6.43
CA GLU A 7 -6.20 22.66 -6.36
C GLU A 7 -5.41 21.40 -6.74
N PRO A 8 -4.35 21.55 -7.54
CA PRO A 8 -3.52 20.39 -7.91
C PRO A 8 -2.90 19.78 -6.65
N PRO A 9 -2.69 18.46 -6.62
CA PRO A 9 -2.10 17.80 -5.47
C PRO A 9 -0.72 18.41 -5.18
N GLN A 10 -0.47 18.69 -3.92
CA GLN A 10 0.84 19.18 -3.49
C GLN A 10 1.79 17.99 -3.41
N THR A 11 3.06 18.20 -3.75
CA THR A 11 4.09 17.17 -3.72
C THR A 11 5.21 17.58 -2.77
N GLY A 12 5.79 16.61 -2.06
CA GLY A 12 6.87 16.89 -1.13
C GLY A 12 7.39 15.65 -0.44
N THR A 13 8.43 15.86 0.36
CA THR A 13 8.99 14.82 1.23
C THR A 13 8.62 15.15 2.67
N PHE A 14 8.01 14.20 3.34
CA PHE A 14 7.59 14.31 4.74
C PHE A 14 8.20 13.19 5.58
N ILE A 15 8.49 13.52 6.84
CA ILE A 15 8.82 12.54 7.86
C ILE A 15 7.60 12.40 8.76
N PHE A 16 6.98 11.25 8.76
CA PHE A 16 5.88 10.94 9.67
C PHE A 16 6.45 10.34 10.95
N PRO A 17 6.11 10.90 12.12
CA PRO A 17 6.53 10.31 13.38
C PRO A 17 5.84 8.96 13.55
N THR A 18 6.60 7.89 13.42
CA THR A 18 6.15 6.59 13.89
C THR A 18 6.46 6.51 15.37
N GLY A 19 5.50 6.20 16.22
CA GLY A 19 5.70 6.05 17.67
C GLY A 19 6.67 4.92 18.07
N GLY A 20 7.70 4.65 17.26
CA GLY A 20 8.70 3.59 17.40
C GLY A 20 10.04 3.96 16.77
N THR A 21 11.01 3.06 16.86
CA THR A 21 12.38 3.21 16.36
C THR A 21 12.46 3.13 14.83
N GLY A 22 12.16 4.20 14.13
CA GLY A 22 12.29 4.33 12.69
C GLY A 22 11.34 5.40 12.15
N ALA A 23 11.89 6.40 11.47
CA ALA A 23 11.08 7.42 10.80
C ALA A 23 10.41 6.82 9.57
N ASP A 24 9.09 7.00 9.43
CA ASP A 24 8.38 6.77 8.19
C ASP A 24 8.62 7.99 7.30
N THR A 25 9.39 7.82 6.24
CA THR A 25 9.61 8.86 5.25
C THR A 25 8.65 8.68 4.11
N TYR A 26 7.94 9.74 3.77
CA TYR A 26 7.04 9.79 2.62
C TYR A 26 7.55 10.79 1.59
N GLU A 27 7.55 10.39 0.33
CA GLU A 27 7.83 11.26 -0.81
C GLU A 27 6.72 11.08 -1.83
N GLY A 28 5.93 12.11 -2.09
CA GLY A 28 4.81 11.99 -3.02
C GLY A 28 3.79 13.12 -2.92
N GLU A 29 2.62 12.83 -3.42
CA GLU A 29 1.47 13.74 -3.41
C GLU A 29 0.76 13.68 -2.06
N TRP A 30 0.27 14.82 -1.60
CA TRP A 30 -0.44 14.95 -0.33
C TRP A 30 -1.52 16.01 -0.42
N LYS A 31 -2.49 15.97 0.49
CA LYS A 31 -3.53 16.99 0.64
C LYS A 31 -3.84 17.24 2.11
N GLU A 32 -4.57 18.31 2.39
CA GLU A 32 -5.19 18.50 3.70
C GLU A 32 -6.22 17.37 3.98
N ARG A 33 -6.26 16.94 5.23
CA ARG A 33 -7.21 15.93 5.67
C ARG A 33 -8.63 16.49 5.63
N GLU A 34 -9.51 15.79 4.95
CA GLU A 34 -10.94 16.07 4.99
C GLU A 34 -11.54 15.40 6.24
N TYR A 35 -12.27 16.16 7.02
CA TYR A 35 -12.99 15.68 8.19
C TYR A 35 -14.44 15.42 7.81
N ALA A 36 -15.01 14.32 8.30
CA ALA A 36 -16.42 14.03 8.12
C ALA A 36 -17.30 15.04 8.88
N ASP A 37 -18.53 15.27 8.41
CA ASP A 37 -19.50 16.13 9.08
C ASP A 37 -19.72 15.66 10.54
N GLY A 38 -19.35 16.51 11.51
CA GLY A 38 -19.45 16.22 12.94
C GLY A 38 -18.18 15.63 13.57
N GLU A 39 -17.13 15.39 12.81
CA GLU A 39 -15.81 15.06 13.36
C GLU A 39 -15.17 16.32 13.97
N GLU A 40 -14.65 16.23 15.20
CA GLU A 40 -13.90 17.33 15.79
C GLU A 40 -12.61 17.55 15.01
N VAL A 41 -12.52 18.72 14.37
CA VAL A 41 -11.26 19.16 13.77
C VAL A 41 -10.29 19.49 14.91
N PRO A 42 -9.18 18.76 15.07
CA PRO A 42 -8.20 19.10 16.11
C PRO A 42 -7.68 20.52 15.84
N PRO A 43 -7.44 21.32 16.89
CA PRO A 43 -6.88 22.66 16.71
C PRO A 43 -5.57 22.54 15.90
N PRO A 44 -5.30 23.51 15.01
CA PRO A 44 -4.03 23.51 14.29
C PRO A 44 -2.92 23.47 15.35
N PRO A 45 -1.94 22.57 15.23
CA PRO A 45 -0.88 22.47 16.20
C PRO A 45 -0.05 23.77 16.15
N GLU A 46 0.45 24.19 17.31
CA GLU A 46 1.49 25.23 17.33
C GLU A 46 2.70 24.68 16.57
N VAL A 47 3.06 25.35 15.49
CA VAL A 47 4.25 25.00 14.70
C VAL A 47 5.48 25.35 15.55
N VAL A 48 6.05 24.36 16.18
CA VAL A 48 7.36 24.47 16.85
C VAL A 48 8.42 24.14 15.81
N GLU A 49 9.32 25.06 15.52
CA GLU A 49 10.43 24.82 14.58
C GLU A 49 11.23 23.59 15.02
N GLY A 50 11.21 22.53 14.17
CA GLY A 50 11.94 21.28 14.41
C GLY A 50 11.09 20.11 14.90
N GLU A 51 9.79 20.28 15.11
CA GLU A 51 8.85 19.19 15.38
C GLU A 51 8.05 18.80 14.13
N ASP A 52 7.64 17.53 14.09
CA ASP A 52 6.93 16.92 12.99
C ASP A 52 5.70 17.73 12.57
N ALA A 53 5.50 17.84 11.26
CA ALA A 53 4.34 18.51 10.72
C ALA A 53 3.04 17.94 11.32
N PRO A 54 2.11 18.82 11.68
CA PRO A 54 0.85 18.39 12.26
C PRO A 54 0.12 17.44 11.32
N ARG A 55 -0.57 16.44 11.87
CA ARG A 55 -1.34 15.41 11.16
C ARG A 55 -2.58 15.97 10.41
N THR A 56 -2.52 17.22 9.98
CA THR A 56 -3.52 17.85 9.11
C THR A 56 -3.34 17.49 7.64
N TYR A 57 -2.20 16.91 7.29
CA TYR A 57 -1.91 16.45 5.93
C TYR A 57 -1.91 14.94 5.88
N VAL A 58 -2.43 14.40 4.77
CA VAL A 58 -2.53 12.97 4.51
C VAL A 58 -1.86 12.63 3.18
N ARG A 59 -1.25 11.46 3.12
CA ARG A 59 -0.76 10.89 1.86
C ARG A 59 -1.95 10.72 0.92
N HIS A 60 -1.83 11.21 -0.29
CA HIS A 60 -2.87 11.13 -1.30
C HIS A 60 -2.23 11.08 -2.68
N GLY A 61 -2.94 10.50 -3.70
CA GLY A 61 -2.35 10.35 -5.02
C GLY A 61 -1.16 9.39 -5.03
N LYS A 62 -0.11 9.69 -5.76
CA LYS A 62 1.06 8.80 -5.90
C LYS A 62 2.17 9.17 -4.93
N GLY A 63 2.76 8.15 -4.30
CA GLY A 63 3.86 8.38 -3.39
C GLY A 63 4.54 7.12 -2.91
N THR A 64 5.72 7.32 -2.33
CA THR A 64 6.54 6.29 -1.73
C THR A 64 6.64 6.52 -0.24
N SER A 65 6.30 5.51 0.56
CA SER A 65 6.52 5.49 2.01
C SER A 65 7.55 4.43 2.36
N THR A 66 8.48 4.76 3.25
CA THR A 66 9.58 3.87 3.61
C THR A 66 9.84 3.93 5.11
N ILE A 67 9.83 2.77 5.78
CA ILE A 67 10.45 2.60 7.09
C ILE A 67 11.74 1.82 6.89
N ALA A 68 12.87 2.50 7.10
CA ALA A 68 14.19 1.90 6.87
C ALA A 68 14.37 0.60 7.65
N GLY A 69 14.83 -0.47 6.98
CA GLY A 69 15.02 -1.79 7.57
C GLY A 69 13.73 -2.52 7.92
N LYS A 70 12.57 -2.09 7.42
CA LYS A 70 11.29 -2.78 7.64
C LYS A 70 10.51 -3.01 6.35
N TRP A 71 10.14 -1.93 5.64
CA TRP A 71 9.36 -2.04 4.42
C TRP A 71 9.42 -0.75 3.59
N ARG A 72 9.06 -0.88 2.32
CA ARG A 72 8.85 0.22 1.38
C ARG A 72 7.56 -0.04 0.59
N TYR A 73 6.71 0.96 0.51
CA TYR A 73 5.56 0.97 -0.41
C TYR A 73 5.71 2.08 -1.43
N GLU A 74 5.46 1.78 -2.69
CA GLU A 74 5.40 2.74 -3.79
C GLU A 74 4.11 2.52 -4.55
N GLY A 75 3.21 3.49 -4.53
CA GLY A 75 1.90 3.32 -5.14
C GLY A 75 0.95 4.46 -4.89
N GLU A 76 -0.32 4.14 -5.00
CA GLU A 76 -1.42 5.08 -4.84
C GLU A 76 -1.91 5.10 -3.39
N TRP A 77 -2.29 6.30 -2.95
CA TRP A 77 -2.74 6.59 -1.60
C TRP A 77 -4.07 7.33 -1.63
N ASN A 78 -4.94 7.03 -0.71
CA ASN A 78 -6.17 7.77 -0.46
C ASN A 78 -6.33 8.02 1.04
N GLN A 79 -6.15 9.27 1.47
CA GLN A 79 -6.26 9.70 2.88
C GLN A 79 -5.48 8.81 3.86
N ASP A 80 -4.16 8.65 3.62
CA ASP A 80 -3.23 7.79 4.37
C ASP A 80 -3.42 6.28 4.19
N VAL A 81 -4.37 5.84 3.40
CA VAL A 81 -4.65 4.42 3.11
C VAL A 81 -4.03 4.03 1.76
N MET A 82 -3.37 2.88 1.70
CA MET A 82 -2.90 2.29 0.43
C MET A 82 -4.12 1.83 -0.37
N GLU A 83 -4.32 2.44 -1.54
CA GLU A 83 -5.45 2.16 -2.43
C GLU A 83 -4.99 2.22 -3.90
N GLY A 84 -5.70 1.58 -4.82
CA GLY A 84 -5.33 1.56 -6.23
C GLY A 84 -4.18 0.59 -6.52
N ARG A 85 -3.16 1.00 -7.25
CA ARG A 85 -2.02 0.13 -7.62
C ARG A 85 -0.75 0.52 -6.88
N GLY A 86 0.01 -0.51 -6.46
CA GLY A 86 1.28 -0.27 -5.79
C GLY A 86 2.14 -1.51 -5.62
N VAL A 87 3.39 -1.25 -5.25
CA VAL A 87 4.41 -2.26 -4.96
C VAL A 87 4.80 -2.14 -3.48
N PHE A 88 4.70 -3.22 -2.76
CA PHE A 88 5.17 -3.33 -1.38
C PHE A 88 6.38 -4.24 -1.31
N THR A 89 7.45 -3.78 -0.69
CA THR A 89 8.68 -4.54 -0.48
C THR A 89 8.89 -4.72 1.02
N TYR A 90 8.99 -5.96 1.45
CA TYR A 90 9.25 -6.34 2.84
C TYR A 90 10.75 -6.37 3.15
N GLU A 91 11.11 -6.23 4.41
CA GLU A 91 12.49 -6.45 4.90
C GLU A 91 13.04 -7.83 4.51
N SER A 92 12.19 -8.84 4.50
CA SER A 92 12.55 -10.20 4.09
C SER A 92 12.96 -10.34 2.62
N GLY A 93 12.72 -9.33 1.80
CA GLY A 93 12.87 -9.38 0.34
C GLY A 93 11.64 -9.87 -0.40
N ALA A 94 10.57 -10.29 0.30
CA ALA A 94 9.30 -10.56 -0.35
C ALA A 94 8.74 -9.27 -0.98
N THR A 95 7.96 -9.40 -2.05
CA THR A 95 7.28 -8.27 -2.70
C THR A 95 5.84 -8.60 -3.02
N TYR A 96 4.99 -7.60 -2.96
CA TYR A 96 3.66 -7.64 -3.57
C TYR A 96 3.53 -6.51 -4.58
N GLU A 97 3.10 -6.81 -5.77
CA GLU A 97 2.78 -5.85 -6.83
C GLU A 97 1.37 -6.10 -7.32
N GLY A 98 0.48 -5.14 -7.18
CA GLY A 98 -0.92 -5.34 -7.56
C GLY A 98 -1.85 -4.25 -7.08
N GLU A 99 -3.13 -4.64 -6.99
CA GLU A 99 -4.21 -3.77 -6.53
C GLU A 99 -4.30 -3.79 -5.00
N TRP A 100 -4.64 -2.62 -4.46
CA TRP A 100 -4.77 -2.36 -3.03
C TRP A 100 -6.15 -1.79 -2.71
N LYS A 101 -6.67 -2.18 -1.59
CA LYS A 101 -7.89 -1.62 -1.02
C LYS A 101 -7.84 -1.68 0.50
N ASP A 102 -8.06 -0.55 1.16
CA ASP A 102 -8.08 -0.44 2.63
C ASP A 102 -6.82 -1.08 3.27
N ASP A 103 -5.61 -0.69 2.77
CA ASP A 103 -4.30 -1.24 3.20
C ASP A 103 -4.12 -2.74 2.99
N CYS A 104 -5.01 -3.39 2.22
CA CYS A 104 -4.96 -4.82 1.94
C CYS A 104 -4.70 -5.10 0.46
N TYR A 105 -4.01 -6.20 0.17
CA TYR A 105 -3.96 -6.75 -1.20
C TYR A 105 -5.37 -7.07 -1.65
N HIS A 106 -5.69 -6.65 -2.85
CA HIS A 106 -7.01 -6.85 -3.43
C HIS A 106 -6.89 -7.05 -4.95
N GLY A 107 -7.99 -7.53 -5.58
CA GLY A 107 -8.04 -7.66 -7.03
C GLY A 107 -6.90 -8.52 -7.60
N GLN A 108 -6.25 -8.05 -8.67
CA GLN A 108 -5.16 -8.78 -9.32
C GLN A 108 -3.80 -8.33 -8.79
N GLY A 109 -2.92 -9.32 -8.55
CA GLY A 109 -1.56 -9.02 -8.10
C GLY A 109 -0.61 -10.20 -8.20
N VAL A 110 0.65 -9.90 -7.92
CA VAL A 110 1.75 -10.86 -7.87
C VAL A 110 2.41 -10.75 -6.50
N TYR A 111 2.43 -11.83 -5.77
CA TYR A 111 3.23 -11.96 -4.55
C TYR A 111 4.45 -12.82 -4.84
N THR A 112 5.64 -12.30 -4.56
CA THR A 112 6.90 -13.03 -4.72
C THR A 112 7.53 -13.23 -3.35
N TRP A 113 7.81 -14.48 -3.01
CA TRP A 113 8.51 -14.84 -1.76
C TRP A 113 10.02 -14.60 -1.88
N PRO A 114 10.75 -14.55 -0.76
CA PRO A 114 12.21 -14.32 -0.77
C PRO A 114 13.00 -15.41 -1.48
N ASP A 115 12.47 -16.63 -1.58
CA ASP A 115 13.05 -17.77 -2.31
C ASP A 115 12.81 -17.71 -3.82
N GLY A 116 12.10 -16.70 -4.31
CA GLY A 116 11.78 -16.51 -5.72
C GLY A 116 10.54 -17.24 -6.20
N THR A 117 9.87 -18.03 -5.35
CA THR A 117 8.55 -18.57 -5.66
C THR A 117 7.55 -17.43 -5.79
N LYS A 118 6.51 -17.58 -6.57
CA LYS A 118 5.51 -16.53 -6.75
C LYS A 118 4.10 -17.06 -6.91
N TYR A 119 3.15 -16.25 -6.50
CA TYR A 119 1.74 -16.38 -6.83
C TYR A 119 1.31 -15.18 -7.68
N GLU A 120 0.61 -15.45 -8.77
CA GLU A 120 0.02 -14.46 -9.66
C GLU A 120 -1.46 -14.77 -9.83
N GLY A 121 -2.33 -13.86 -9.38
CA GLY A 121 -3.77 -14.10 -9.41
C GLY A 121 -4.56 -13.13 -8.57
N SER A 122 -5.75 -13.58 -8.17
CA SER A 122 -6.68 -12.76 -7.40
C SER A 122 -6.38 -12.79 -5.90
N PHE A 123 -6.59 -11.63 -5.27
CA PHE A 123 -6.46 -11.43 -3.83
C PHE A 123 -7.75 -10.83 -3.26
N GLU A 124 -8.10 -11.24 -2.06
CA GLU A 124 -9.14 -10.63 -1.24
C GLU A 124 -8.65 -10.49 0.20
N LYS A 125 -8.64 -9.25 0.73
CA LYS A 125 -8.21 -8.94 2.11
C LYS A 125 -6.86 -9.58 2.47
N SER A 126 -5.87 -9.36 1.60
CA SER A 126 -4.50 -9.87 1.71
C SER A 126 -4.36 -11.40 1.67
N ALA A 127 -5.38 -12.13 1.25
CA ALA A 127 -5.33 -13.56 1.04
C ALA A 127 -5.43 -13.92 -0.45
N MET A 128 -4.66 -14.91 -0.91
CA MET A 128 -4.85 -15.51 -2.23
C MET A 128 -6.26 -16.10 -2.31
N HIS A 129 -7.06 -15.64 -3.25
CA HIS A 129 -8.46 -16.02 -3.39
C HIS A 129 -8.90 -15.96 -4.85
N GLY A 130 -9.66 -16.94 -5.33
CA GLY A 130 -10.06 -17.03 -6.73
C GLY A 130 -9.00 -17.67 -7.62
N VAL A 131 -9.04 -17.39 -8.91
CA VAL A 131 -8.14 -18.03 -9.88
C VAL A 131 -6.74 -17.44 -9.80
N GLY A 132 -5.73 -18.33 -9.79
CA GLY A 132 -4.35 -17.93 -9.79
C GLY A 132 -3.37 -19.01 -10.23
N THR A 133 -2.13 -18.63 -10.36
CA THR A 133 -1.01 -19.49 -10.73
C THR A 133 0.09 -19.37 -9.70
N TYR A 134 0.49 -20.47 -9.11
CA TYR A 134 1.68 -20.58 -8.28
C TYR A 134 2.86 -21.07 -9.12
N THR A 135 4.03 -20.45 -8.95
CA THR A 135 5.29 -20.84 -9.61
C THR A 135 6.31 -21.17 -8.52
N ASP A 136 6.92 -22.36 -8.57
CA ASP A 136 7.94 -22.77 -7.62
C ASP A 136 9.37 -22.32 -8.01
N GLU A 137 10.37 -22.71 -7.20
CA GLU A 137 11.77 -22.38 -7.41
C GLU A 137 12.34 -22.94 -8.72
N GLU A 138 11.83 -24.06 -9.21
CA GLU A 138 12.22 -24.67 -10.49
C GLU A 138 11.46 -24.07 -11.70
N GLY A 139 10.57 -23.12 -11.46
CA GLY A 139 9.77 -22.47 -12.50
C GLY A 139 8.56 -23.29 -12.96
N ARG A 140 8.22 -24.40 -12.28
CA ARG A 140 7.03 -25.16 -12.57
C ARG A 140 5.80 -24.40 -12.09
N GLN A 141 4.72 -24.48 -12.83
CA GLN A 141 3.51 -23.72 -12.57
C GLN A 141 2.33 -24.64 -12.23
N TRP A 142 1.55 -24.23 -11.25
CA TRP A 142 0.26 -24.83 -10.89
C TRP A 142 -0.82 -23.77 -10.93
N THR A 143 -1.88 -24.04 -11.64
CA THR A 143 -3.02 -23.14 -11.76
C THR A 143 -4.30 -23.77 -11.22
N GLY A 144 -5.18 -22.95 -10.72
CA GLY A 144 -6.49 -23.35 -10.22
C GLY A 144 -7.10 -22.33 -9.30
N ASP A 145 -8.11 -22.76 -8.55
CA ASP A 145 -8.80 -21.92 -7.59
C ASP A 145 -8.08 -21.92 -6.24
N PHE A 146 -7.89 -20.75 -5.70
CA PHE A 146 -7.36 -20.52 -4.36
C PHE A 146 -8.49 -20.05 -3.43
N TYR A 147 -8.41 -20.49 -2.19
CA TYR A 147 -9.33 -20.08 -1.15
C TYR A 147 -8.57 -19.84 0.15
N ASN A 148 -8.53 -18.60 0.61
CA ASN A 148 -7.82 -18.19 1.82
C ASN A 148 -6.40 -18.80 1.93
N ASN A 149 -5.55 -18.51 0.94
CA ASN A 149 -4.15 -18.97 0.84
C ASN A 149 -3.98 -20.50 0.62
N THR A 150 -5.04 -21.22 0.35
CA THR A 150 -4.97 -22.64 0.03
C THR A 150 -5.44 -22.91 -1.40
N GLY A 151 -4.76 -23.78 -2.12
CA GLY A 151 -5.10 -24.18 -3.49
C GLY A 151 -5.45 -25.65 -3.60
N PRO A 152 -6.64 -26.09 -3.14
CA PRO A 152 -7.04 -27.49 -3.28
C PRO A 152 -7.29 -27.81 -4.76
N GLY A 153 -6.60 -28.84 -5.27
CA GLY A 153 -6.83 -29.30 -6.64
C GLY A 153 -6.12 -28.50 -7.75
N LEU A 154 -5.01 -27.84 -7.43
CA LEU A 154 -4.17 -27.18 -8.42
C LEU A 154 -3.70 -28.19 -9.48
N LYS A 155 -3.64 -27.74 -10.73
CA LYS A 155 -3.16 -28.54 -11.87
C LYS A 155 -1.85 -27.96 -12.36
N MET A 156 -0.87 -28.83 -12.55
CA MET A 156 0.39 -28.43 -13.15
C MET A 156 0.15 -28.02 -14.62
N VAL A 157 0.74 -26.91 -14.99
CA VAL A 157 0.77 -26.43 -16.38
C VAL A 157 1.92 -27.17 -17.07
N VAL A 158 1.60 -27.95 -18.09
CA VAL A 158 2.57 -28.74 -18.88
C VAL A 158 2.97 -27.97 -20.11
#